data_f9f9e6cea7792e7551f719b6c8230c2a
#
_entry.id   f9f9e6cea7792e7551f719b6c8230c2a
#
_cell.length_a   1.000
_cell.length_b   1.000
_cell.length_c   1.000
_cell.angle_alpha   90.00
_cell.angle_beta   90.00
_cell.angle_gamma   90.00
#
_symmetry.space_group_name_H-M   'P 1'
#
loop_
_entity.id
_entity.type
_entity.pdbx_description
1 polymer ?
#
loop_
_entity_poly.entity_id
_entity_poly.type
_entity_poly.pdbx_seq_one_letter_code
_entity_poly.pdbx_strand_id
1 'polypeptide(L)'
;MYARPRRARLVLVLLLLASVMVITADFREGQGGPVAQLQRVSISVFGPLQRGVTAMVQPIGGFFGAVGQIGRLRAENRRLTAEVQQLRSQERAYQDAISENQRLRGALAMAARCGCQTVGARVVARSGSNFQWSVTIDAGSRRGIAAGMPVLDADGLVGRVSQVTPDYATVMLLDDPASGVAASLARTRAPGIVRGAADAGLYFEPVQAGTDVRAGDEIVTRSYQGGVFPAGLPVGVVARVDPAGAASLVPTVIVRPYANLGGIDVVAVVVSQPQPPLRPQPTGPGMTAAPGGGR
;
A
#
# COMPACT_ATOMS: atom_id res chain seq x y z
N MET A 1 -38.16 -57.56 -37.30
CA MET A 1 -37.58 -58.32 -38.41
C MET A 1 -36.62 -59.36 -37.87
N TYR A 2 -37.18 -60.58 -37.61
CA TYR A 2 -36.42 -61.75 -37.16
C TYR A 2 -36.15 -62.65 -38.34
N ALA A 3 -34.98 -62.68 -38.84
CA ALA A 3 -34.60 -63.66 -39.83
C ALA A 3 -33.20 -64.17 -39.55
N ARG A 4 -33.13 -65.38 -38.98
CA ARG A 4 -32.18 -66.46 -39.32
C ARG A 4 -32.02 -67.50 -38.20
N PRO A 5 -33.11 -68.24 -37.90
CA PRO A 5 -33.02 -69.36 -36.96
C PRO A 5 -32.44 -70.65 -37.59
N ARG A 6 -32.35 -70.73 -38.91
CA ARG A 6 -31.89 -72.00 -39.54
C ARG A 6 -30.39 -72.24 -39.46
N ARG A 7 -29.57 -71.18 -39.59
CA ARG A 7 -28.10 -71.29 -39.49
C ARG A 7 -27.65 -71.54 -38.05
N ALA A 8 -28.28 -70.91 -37.08
CA ALA A 8 -27.97 -71.12 -35.66
C ALA A 8 -28.31 -72.55 -35.19
N ARG A 9 -29.42 -73.10 -35.68
CA ARG A 9 -29.82 -74.48 -35.42
C ARG A 9 -28.87 -75.49 -36.09
N LEU A 10 -28.40 -75.22 -37.31
CA LEU A 10 -27.39 -76.04 -37.98
C LEU A 10 -26.06 -76.06 -37.25
N VAL A 11 -25.61 -74.91 -36.81
CA VAL A 11 -24.37 -74.79 -36.01
C VAL A 11 -24.50 -75.51 -34.67
N LEU A 12 -25.66 -75.43 -34.02
CA LEU A 12 -25.92 -76.10 -32.74
C LEU A 12 -25.96 -77.60 -32.89
N VAL A 13 -26.60 -78.11 -33.95
CA VAL A 13 -26.65 -79.55 -34.27
C VAL A 13 -25.23 -80.05 -34.64
N LEU A 14 -24.50 -79.29 -35.40
CA LEU A 14 -23.09 -79.65 -35.77
C LEU A 14 -22.15 -79.68 -34.56
N LEU A 15 -22.31 -78.77 -33.64
CA LEU A 15 -21.59 -78.73 -32.37
C LEU A 15 -21.97 -79.95 -31.49
N LEU A 16 -23.24 -80.28 -31.44
CA LEU A 16 -23.76 -81.44 -30.70
C LEU A 16 -23.23 -82.75 -31.26
N LEU A 17 -23.25 -82.89 -32.62
CA LEU A 17 -22.66 -84.04 -33.30
C LEU A 17 -21.12 -84.12 -33.08
N ALA A 18 -20.42 -83.01 -33.13
CA ALA A 18 -19.01 -82.98 -32.89
C ALA A 18 -18.68 -83.35 -31.41
N SER A 19 -19.51 -82.94 -30.46
CA SER A 19 -19.36 -83.31 -29.02
C SER A 19 -19.60 -84.81 -28.82
N VAL A 20 -20.64 -85.38 -29.46
CA VAL A 20 -20.94 -86.82 -29.38
C VAL A 20 -19.84 -87.66 -30.05
N MET A 21 -19.28 -87.14 -31.18
CA MET A 21 -18.19 -87.84 -31.89
C MET A 21 -16.93 -87.86 -31.06
N VAL A 22 -16.61 -86.79 -30.38
CA VAL A 22 -15.46 -86.67 -29.46
C VAL A 22 -15.62 -87.59 -28.23
N ILE A 23 -16.85 -87.67 -27.67
CA ILE A 23 -17.15 -88.57 -26.56
C ILE A 23 -17.07 -90.04 -26.99
N THR A 24 -17.53 -90.31 -28.17
CA THR A 24 -17.53 -91.70 -28.72
C THR A 24 -16.12 -92.18 -29.10
N ALA A 25 -15.26 -91.27 -29.58
CA ALA A 25 -13.85 -91.53 -29.84
C ALA A 25 -13.05 -91.80 -28.56
N ASP A 26 -13.36 -91.02 -27.52
CA ASP A 26 -12.70 -91.18 -26.22
C ASP A 26 -13.04 -92.51 -25.51
N PHE A 27 -14.25 -93.02 -25.79
CA PHE A 27 -14.71 -94.32 -25.20
C PHE A 27 -14.18 -95.60 -25.92
N ARG A 28 -13.58 -95.38 -27.08
CA ARG A 28 -13.15 -96.54 -27.94
C ARG A 28 -11.62 -96.82 -27.83
N GLU A 29 -10.83 -95.89 -27.30
CA GLU A 29 -9.36 -96.05 -27.15
C GLU A 29 -9.00 -96.02 -25.70
N GLY A 30 -8.75 -97.15 -25.05
CA GLY A 30 -8.23 -97.30 -23.71
C GLY A 30 -6.86 -96.68 -23.62
N GLN A 31 -6.68 -95.86 -22.61
CA GLN A 31 -5.44 -95.37 -21.98
C GLN A 31 -4.29 -94.73 -22.85
N GLY A 32 -4.54 -94.34 -24.07
CA GLY A 32 -3.53 -93.76 -24.95
C GLY A 32 -4.03 -92.73 -25.99
N GLY A 33 -5.25 -92.23 -25.88
CA GLY A 33 -5.92 -91.41 -26.88
C GLY A 33 -5.36 -89.93 -26.93
N PRO A 34 -5.65 -89.27 -28.05
CA PRO A 34 -5.13 -87.89 -28.32
C PRO A 34 -5.59 -86.86 -27.31
N VAL A 35 -6.61 -87.18 -26.46
CA VAL A 35 -7.14 -86.33 -25.43
C VAL A 35 -6.07 -86.15 -24.23
N ALA A 36 -5.30 -87.22 -24.02
CA ALA A 36 -4.21 -87.15 -22.98
C ALA A 36 -3.05 -86.22 -23.40
N GLN A 37 -2.87 -86.01 -24.74
CA GLN A 37 -1.90 -85.08 -25.27
C GLN A 37 -2.45 -83.62 -25.20
N LEU A 38 -3.74 -83.43 -25.47
CA LEU A 38 -4.40 -82.11 -25.34
C LEU A 38 -4.44 -81.62 -23.87
N GLN A 39 -4.59 -82.59 -22.90
CA GLN A 39 -4.57 -82.23 -21.48
C GLN A 39 -3.18 -81.75 -21.02
N ARG A 40 -2.10 -82.29 -21.55
CA ARG A 40 -0.73 -81.83 -21.25
C ARG A 40 -0.43 -80.46 -21.91
N VAL A 41 -1.01 -80.19 -23.10
CA VAL A 41 -0.84 -78.91 -23.79
C VAL A 41 -1.69 -77.84 -23.13
N SER A 42 -2.95 -78.17 -22.67
CA SER A 42 -3.78 -77.20 -21.99
C SER A 42 -3.21 -76.71 -20.65
N ILE A 43 -2.54 -77.55 -19.89
CA ILE A 43 -1.93 -77.13 -18.63
C ILE A 43 -0.67 -76.25 -18.86
N SER A 44 0.04 -76.46 -19.98
CA SER A 44 1.22 -75.63 -20.32
C SER A 44 0.85 -74.27 -20.91
N VAL A 45 -0.34 -74.12 -21.49
CA VAL A 45 -0.82 -72.85 -22.08
C VAL A 45 -1.63 -72.03 -21.07
N PHE A 46 -2.39 -72.67 -20.18
CA PHE A 46 -3.15 -71.97 -19.14
C PHE A 46 -2.32 -71.53 -17.94
N GLY A 47 -1.20 -72.16 -17.68
CA GLY A 47 -0.30 -71.78 -16.59
C GLY A 47 0.26 -70.34 -16.72
N PRO A 48 0.79 -69.92 -17.86
CA PRO A 48 1.25 -68.54 -18.06
C PRO A 48 0.10 -67.53 -18.18
N LEU A 49 -1.12 -67.92 -18.60
CA LEU A 49 -2.28 -67.03 -18.70
C LEU A 49 -2.79 -66.62 -17.32
N GLN A 50 -2.82 -67.51 -16.33
CA GLN A 50 -3.19 -67.18 -14.96
C GLN A 50 -2.17 -66.24 -14.30
N ARG A 51 -0.88 -66.35 -14.60
CA ARG A 51 0.14 -65.40 -14.11
C ARG A 51 0.08 -64.04 -14.81
N GLY A 52 -0.33 -64.04 -16.06
CA GLY A 52 -0.55 -62.81 -16.85
C GLY A 52 -1.74 -61.97 -16.37
N VAL A 53 -2.84 -62.62 -15.98
CA VAL A 53 -4.02 -61.92 -15.47
C VAL A 53 -3.82 -61.31 -14.09
N THR A 54 -3.12 -62.02 -13.18
CA THR A 54 -2.79 -61.47 -11.88
C THR A 54 -1.74 -60.33 -11.95
N ALA A 55 -0.81 -60.40 -12.93
CA ALA A 55 0.14 -59.31 -13.14
C ALA A 55 -0.49 -58.03 -13.79
N MET A 56 -1.61 -58.19 -14.51
CA MET A 56 -2.32 -57.06 -15.15
C MET A 56 -3.30 -56.34 -14.19
N VAL A 57 -3.78 -57.00 -13.13
CA VAL A 57 -4.74 -56.43 -12.19
C VAL A 57 -4.06 -55.67 -11.06
N GLN A 58 -2.80 -55.99 -10.71
CA GLN A 58 -2.06 -55.27 -9.66
C GLN A 58 -1.70 -53.80 -9.95
N PRO A 59 -1.38 -53.35 -11.19
CA PRO A 59 -1.08 -51.91 -11.43
C PRO A 59 -2.32 -51.04 -11.42
N ILE A 60 -3.53 -51.54 -11.60
CA ILE A 60 -4.74 -50.71 -11.68
C ILE A 60 -5.13 -50.17 -10.28
N GLY A 61 -4.96 -50.92 -9.23
CA GLY A 61 -5.20 -50.48 -7.85
C GLY A 61 -4.21 -49.37 -7.39
N GLY A 62 -2.96 -49.41 -7.83
CA GLY A 62 -1.94 -48.40 -7.54
C GLY A 62 -2.17 -47.08 -8.30
N PHE A 63 -2.73 -47.16 -9.53
CA PHE A 63 -2.96 -45.98 -10.35
C PHE A 63 -4.09 -45.10 -9.77
N PHE A 64 -5.19 -45.69 -9.32
CA PHE A 64 -6.27 -44.96 -8.65
C PHE A 64 -5.82 -44.37 -7.29
N GLY A 65 -4.95 -45.03 -6.56
CA GLY A 65 -4.34 -44.52 -5.33
C GLY A 65 -3.42 -43.30 -5.61
N ALA A 66 -2.60 -43.36 -6.65
CA ALA A 66 -1.69 -42.29 -7.04
C ALA A 66 -2.44 -41.04 -7.53
N VAL A 67 -3.52 -41.20 -8.31
CA VAL A 67 -4.37 -40.07 -8.76
C VAL A 67 -5.07 -39.42 -7.56
N GLY A 68 -5.56 -40.18 -6.60
CA GLY A 68 -6.15 -39.66 -5.37
C GLY A 68 -5.13 -38.91 -4.48
N GLN A 69 -3.88 -39.36 -4.43
CA GLN A 69 -2.79 -38.71 -3.72
C GLN A 69 -2.41 -37.37 -4.37
N ILE A 70 -2.33 -37.30 -5.70
CA ILE A 70 -2.07 -36.07 -6.45
C ILE A 70 -3.18 -35.04 -6.22
N GLY A 71 -4.44 -35.49 -6.18
CA GLY A 71 -5.59 -34.64 -5.87
C GLY A 71 -5.50 -34.02 -4.46
N ARG A 72 -5.15 -34.82 -3.46
CA ARG A 72 -4.96 -34.34 -2.07
C ARG A 72 -3.78 -33.38 -1.94
N LEU A 73 -2.63 -33.70 -2.52
CA LEU A 73 -1.47 -32.83 -2.53
C LEU A 73 -1.74 -31.49 -3.21
N ARG A 74 -2.50 -31.48 -4.32
CA ARG A 74 -2.91 -30.23 -4.98
C ARG A 74 -3.91 -29.44 -4.14
N ALA A 75 -4.82 -30.08 -3.44
CA ALA A 75 -5.77 -29.44 -2.55
C ALA A 75 -5.04 -28.83 -1.32
N GLU A 76 -4.11 -29.58 -0.74
CA GLU A 76 -3.28 -29.12 0.36
C GLU A 76 -2.36 -27.98 -0.04
N ASN A 77 -1.72 -28.06 -1.21
CA ASN A 77 -0.89 -26.96 -1.74
C ASN A 77 -1.71 -25.69 -1.97
N ARG A 78 -2.92 -25.82 -2.52
CA ARG A 78 -3.82 -24.66 -2.66
C ARG A 78 -4.24 -24.08 -1.32
N ARG A 79 -4.56 -24.93 -0.34
CA ARG A 79 -4.90 -24.50 1.02
C ARG A 79 -3.73 -23.77 1.68
N LEU A 80 -2.53 -24.35 1.64
CA LEU A 80 -1.32 -23.75 2.20
C LEU A 80 -0.97 -22.42 1.49
N THR A 81 -1.12 -22.37 0.17
CA THR A 81 -0.91 -21.13 -0.59
C THR A 81 -1.92 -20.06 -0.17
N ALA A 82 -3.20 -20.39 -0.01
CA ALA A 82 -4.22 -19.47 0.46
C ALA A 82 -3.94 -19.00 1.90
N GLU A 83 -3.53 -19.89 2.78
CA GLU A 83 -3.15 -19.57 4.17
C GLU A 83 -1.93 -18.64 4.22
N VAL A 84 -0.89 -18.93 3.43
CA VAL A 84 0.28 -18.05 3.30
C VAL A 84 -0.12 -16.67 2.76
N GLN A 85 -1.01 -16.60 1.77
CA GLN A 85 -1.51 -15.32 1.26
C GLN A 85 -2.30 -14.55 2.32
N GLN A 86 -3.14 -15.24 3.09
CA GLN A 86 -3.90 -14.64 4.18
C GLN A 86 -2.97 -14.11 5.28
N LEU A 87 -2.00 -14.90 5.72
CA LEU A 87 -1.02 -14.47 6.73
C LEU A 87 -0.20 -13.27 6.24
N ARG A 88 0.24 -13.27 4.99
CA ARG A 88 0.95 -12.12 4.40
C ARG A 88 0.09 -10.87 4.31
N SER A 89 -1.21 -11.01 4.05
CA SER A 89 -2.13 -9.86 4.04
C SER A 89 -2.35 -9.28 5.43
N GLN A 90 -2.47 -10.14 6.45
CA GLN A 90 -2.57 -9.73 7.84
C GLN A 90 -1.28 -9.04 8.32
N GLU A 91 -0.13 -9.60 7.98
CA GLU A 91 1.16 -9.01 8.33
C GLU A 91 1.34 -7.63 7.70
N ARG A 92 0.99 -7.44 6.42
CA ARG A 92 1.02 -6.12 5.78
C ARG A 92 0.11 -5.13 6.50
N ALA A 93 -1.14 -5.51 6.77
CA ALA A 93 -2.08 -4.65 7.49
C ALA A 93 -1.55 -4.25 8.88
N TYR A 94 -0.87 -5.16 9.57
CA TYR A 94 -0.24 -4.88 10.86
C TYR A 94 0.94 -3.91 10.72
N GLN A 95 1.81 -4.11 9.74
CA GLN A 95 2.94 -3.22 9.46
C GLN A 95 2.46 -1.82 9.03
N ASP A 96 1.41 -1.74 8.22
CA ASP A 96 0.79 -0.48 7.82
C ASP A 96 0.24 0.27 9.04
N ALA A 97 -0.46 -0.42 9.96
CA ALA A 97 -0.97 0.17 11.18
C ALA A 97 0.14 0.66 12.12
N ILE A 98 1.26 -0.07 12.23
CA ILE A 98 2.42 0.37 13.01
C ILE A 98 3.03 1.63 12.39
N SER A 99 3.25 1.64 11.08
CA SER A 99 3.86 2.77 10.38
C SER A 99 2.98 4.02 10.47
N GLU A 100 1.66 3.87 10.34
CA GLU A 100 0.70 4.95 10.55
C GLU A 100 0.75 5.50 11.98
N ASN A 101 0.82 4.61 12.98
CA ASN A 101 0.91 5.02 14.39
C ASN A 101 2.21 5.79 14.67
N GLN A 102 3.33 5.37 14.07
CA GLN A 102 4.60 6.06 14.19
C GLN A 102 4.57 7.45 13.55
N ARG A 103 3.97 7.58 12.35
CA ARG A 103 3.80 8.87 11.67
C ARG A 103 2.90 9.82 12.47
N LEU A 104 1.78 9.31 13.00
CA LEU A 104 0.90 10.09 13.89
C LEU A 104 1.64 10.59 15.13
N ARG A 105 2.39 9.73 15.79
CA ARG A 105 3.20 10.12 16.96
C ARG A 105 4.26 11.15 16.59
N GLY A 106 4.91 11.02 15.44
CA GLY A 106 5.87 11.99 14.94
C GLY A 106 5.24 13.36 14.71
N ALA A 107 4.09 13.41 14.01
CA ALA A 107 3.36 14.64 13.76
C ALA A 107 2.88 15.32 15.08
N LEU A 108 2.40 14.53 16.04
CA LEU A 108 2.01 15.04 17.36
C LEU A 108 3.21 15.52 18.18
N ALA A 109 4.37 14.85 18.11
CA ALA A 109 5.58 15.28 18.77
C ALA A 109 6.12 16.59 18.18
N MET A 110 6.03 16.77 16.86
CA MET A 110 6.37 18.04 16.21
C MET A 110 5.47 19.17 16.69
N ALA A 111 4.16 18.92 16.76
CA ALA A 111 3.22 19.89 17.30
C ALA A 111 3.46 20.22 18.78
N ALA A 112 3.86 19.25 19.59
CA ALA A 112 4.20 19.49 20.99
C ALA A 112 5.40 20.42 21.18
N ARG A 113 6.36 20.44 20.25
CA ARG A 113 7.51 21.35 20.28
C ARG A 113 7.11 22.83 20.17
N CYS A 114 6.07 23.14 19.42
CA CYS A 114 5.56 24.51 19.35
C CYS A 114 4.57 24.86 20.49
N GLY A 115 4.22 23.92 21.36
CA GLY A 115 3.16 24.09 22.34
C GLY A 115 1.77 24.25 21.70
N CYS A 116 1.60 23.79 20.47
CA CYS A 116 0.41 23.99 19.68
C CYS A 116 -0.61 22.87 19.95
N GLN A 117 -1.88 23.21 19.96
CA GLN A 117 -2.94 22.22 19.90
C GLN A 117 -3.14 21.78 18.48
N THR A 118 -3.23 20.48 18.26
CA THR A 118 -3.34 19.92 16.92
C THR A 118 -4.44 18.88 16.81
N VAL A 119 -4.96 18.73 15.60
CA VAL A 119 -5.90 17.69 15.21
C VAL A 119 -5.23 16.80 14.16
N GLY A 120 -5.04 15.53 14.48
CA GLY A 120 -4.54 14.53 13.52
C GLY A 120 -5.59 14.23 12.46
N ALA A 121 -5.17 14.10 11.21
CA ALA A 121 -6.02 13.78 10.06
C ALA A 121 -5.27 12.91 9.05
N ARG A 122 -6.03 12.12 8.29
CA ARG A 122 -5.50 11.29 7.20
C ARG A 122 -5.76 11.94 5.85
N VAL A 123 -4.82 11.83 4.93
CA VAL A 123 -5.00 12.25 3.54
C VAL A 123 -5.88 11.22 2.83
N VAL A 124 -7.02 11.67 2.31
CA VAL A 124 -8.00 10.82 1.60
C VAL A 124 -7.98 11.01 0.08
N ALA A 125 -7.48 12.15 -0.38
CA ALA A 125 -7.32 12.42 -1.82
C ALA A 125 -6.18 13.39 -2.06
N ARG A 126 -5.58 13.29 -3.26
CA ARG A 126 -4.59 14.24 -3.76
C ARG A 126 -5.10 14.85 -5.05
N SER A 127 -4.97 16.17 -5.22
CA SER A 127 -5.26 16.82 -6.48
C SER A 127 -4.20 16.45 -7.51
N GLY A 128 -4.64 15.95 -8.67
CA GLY A 128 -3.78 15.59 -9.80
C GLY A 128 -3.66 16.70 -10.85
N SER A 129 -4.00 17.97 -10.52
CA SER A 129 -3.92 19.06 -11.49
C SER A 129 -2.49 19.61 -11.54
N ASN A 130 -1.97 19.88 -12.74
CA ASN A 130 -0.63 20.47 -12.95
C ASN A 130 -0.54 21.92 -12.42
N PHE A 131 -1.63 22.50 -11.93
CA PHE A 131 -1.73 23.89 -11.50
C PHE A 131 -1.97 24.08 -10.01
N GLN A 132 -2.40 23.02 -9.31
CA GLN A 132 -2.69 23.08 -7.87
C GLN A 132 -2.17 21.83 -7.17
N TRP A 133 -1.24 22.05 -6.28
CA TRP A 133 -0.66 21.00 -5.44
C TRP A 133 -1.38 20.99 -4.09
N SER A 134 -2.43 20.18 -3.99
CA SER A 134 -3.24 20.12 -2.80
C SER A 134 -3.64 18.69 -2.43
N VAL A 135 -3.90 18.48 -1.15
CA VAL A 135 -4.43 17.22 -0.62
C VAL A 135 -5.70 17.48 0.18
N THR A 136 -6.60 16.52 0.18
CA THR A 136 -7.81 16.53 1.00
C THR A 136 -7.61 15.63 2.21
N ILE A 137 -7.97 16.11 3.40
CA ILE A 137 -7.88 15.40 4.66
C ILE A 137 -9.27 15.09 5.24
N ASP A 138 -9.38 14.00 6.00
CA ASP A 138 -10.61 13.49 6.65
C ASP A 138 -10.99 14.24 7.94
N ALA A 139 -10.67 15.51 8.00
CA ALA A 139 -11.01 16.37 9.13
C ALA A 139 -11.42 17.77 8.63
N GLY A 140 -12.50 18.28 9.16
CA GLY A 140 -13.10 19.54 8.77
C GLY A 140 -13.46 20.44 9.94
N SER A 141 -14.38 21.37 9.71
CA SER A 141 -14.77 22.39 10.72
C SER A 141 -15.38 21.79 11.97
N ARG A 142 -16.01 20.60 11.90
CA ARG A 142 -16.54 19.91 13.10
C ARG A 142 -15.43 19.51 14.07
N ARG A 143 -14.21 19.38 13.60
CA ARG A 143 -13.00 19.08 14.43
C ARG A 143 -12.19 20.33 14.76
N GLY A 144 -12.75 21.53 14.54
CA GLY A 144 -12.11 22.79 14.86
C GLY A 144 -11.14 23.30 13.81
N ILE A 145 -11.13 22.69 12.61
CA ILE A 145 -10.25 23.12 11.52
C ILE A 145 -10.87 24.34 10.80
N ALA A 146 -10.04 25.33 10.51
CA ALA A 146 -10.40 26.54 9.77
C ALA A 146 -9.39 26.82 8.65
N ALA A 147 -9.81 27.60 7.66
CA ALA A 147 -8.93 28.04 6.59
C ALA A 147 -7.74 28.85 7.15
N GLY A 148 -6.58 28.68 6.52
CA GLY A 148 -5.34 29.30 6.94
C GLY A 148 -4.52 28.48 7.93
N MET A 149 -5.07 27.51 8.65
CA MET A 149 -4.36 26.73 9.67
C MET A 149 -3.17 25.97 9.08
N PRO A 150 -2.01 25.99 9.76
CA PRO A 150 -0.83 25.23 9.33
C PRO A 150 -1.06 23.73 9.44
N VAL A 151 -0.44 23.01 8.53
CA VAL A 151 -0.47 21.54 8.47
C VAL A 151 0.96 21.00 8.51
N LEU A 152 1.21 20.07 9.43
CA LEU A 152 2.49 19.47 9.72
C LEU A 152 2.45 17.97 9.45
N ASP A 153 3.58 17.39 9.12
CA ASP A 153 3.85 15.97 9.25
C ASP A 153 4.86 15.69 10.38
N ALA A 154 5.46 14.50 10.41
CA ALA A 154 6.47 14.14 11.40
C ALA A 154 7.79 14.91 11.24
N ASP A 155 8.09 15.39 10.04
CA ASP A 155 9.38 15.96 9.67
C ASP A 155 9.33 17.49 9.59
N GLY A 156 8.16 18.07 9.27
CA GLY A 156 8.05 19.52 9.15
C GLY A 156 6.72 20.05 8.62
N LEU A 157 6.79 21.27 8.09
CA LEU A 157 5.64 21.94 7.51
C LEU A 157 5.27 21.35 6.15
N VAL A 158 4.00 20.98 6.00
CA VAL A 158 3.42 20.45 4.74
C VAL A 158 2.76 21.55 3.91
N GLY A 159 2.09 22.47 4.59
CA GLY A 159 1.32 23.52 3.92
C GLY A 159 0.32 24.19 4.85
N ARG A 160 -0.76 24.69 4.26
CA ARG A 160 -1.88 25.32 4.99
C ARG A 160 -3.23 24.87 4.47
N VAL A 161 -4.21 24.90 5.34
CA VAL A 161 -5.61 24.69 4.98
C VAL A 161 -6.08 25.81 4.07
N SER A 162 -6.55 25.49 2.86
CA SER A 162 -7.09 26.47 1.89
C SER A 162 -8.61 26.54 1.94
N GLN A 163 -9.30 25.39 2.06
CA GLN A 163 -10.74 25.28 2.10
C GLN A 163 -11.17 24.28 3.17
N VAL A 164 -12.35 24.52 3.76
CA VAL A 164 -12.89 23.66 4.83
C VAL A 164 -14.36 23.40 4.57
N THR A 165 -14.74 22.14 4.71
CA THR A 165 -16.12 21.66 4.79
C THR A 165 -16.38 21.08 6.19
N PRO A 166 -17.61 20.67 6.54
CA PRO A 166 -17.86 20.09 7.87
C PRO A 166 -16.98 18.89 8.22
N ASP A 167 -16.72 18.00 7.24
CA ASP A 167 -16.07 16.72 7.48
C ASP A 167 -14.66 16.63 6.84
N TYR A 168 -14.34 17.49 5.86
CA TYR A 168 -13.10 17.48 5.11
C TYR A 168 -12.47 18.86 5.04
N ALA A 169 -11.16 18.90 4.80
CA ALA A 169 -10.47 20.13 4.47
C ALA A 169 -9.48 19.90 3.32
N THR A 170 -9.28 20.91 2.50
CA THR A 170 -8.28 20.94 1.44
C THR A 170 -7.04 21.68 1.95
N VAL A 171 -5.90 21.07 1.82
CA VAL A 171 -4.59 21.62 2.21
C VAL A 171 -3.82 21.98 0.96
N MET A 172 -3.44 23.24 0.83
CA MET A 172 -2.49 23.72 -0.17
C MET A 172 -1.08 23.36 0.30
N LEU A 173 -0.34 22.63 -0.51
CA LEU A 173 1.00 22.19 -0.19
C LEU A 173 2.02 23.33 -0.35
N LEU A 174 3.21 23.15 0.23
CA LEU A 174 4.29 24.15 0.16
C LEU A 174 4.82 24.35 -1.25
N ASP A 175 4.80 23.29 -2.09
CA ASP A 175 5.26 23.30 -3.49
C ASP A 175 4.26 23.92 -4.47
N ASP A 176 3.04 24.26 -4.01
CA ASP A 176 2.07 24.99 -4.82
C ASP A 176 2.63 26.38 -5.17
N PRO A 177 2.59 26.81 -6.46
CA PRO A 177 3.05 28.15 -6.87
C PRO A 177 2.32 29.32 -6.18
N ALA A 178 1.07 29.09 -5.74
CA ALA A 178 0.32 30.08 -4.96
C ALA A 178 0.68 30.05 -3.45
N SER A 179 1.53 29.12 -3.03
CA SER A 179 1.98 29.01 -1.65
C SER A 179 3.05 30.07 -1.35
N GLY A 180 2.91 30.72 -0.19
CA GLY A 180 3.90 31.65 0.34
C GLY A 180 3.90 31.57 1.85
N VAL A 181 5.06 31.24 2.44
CA VAL A 181 5.24 31.07 3.89
C VAL A 181 6.32 32.03 4.37
N ALA A 182 5.96 32.88 5.34
CA ALA A 182 6.94 33.71 6.01
C ALA A 182 7.92 32.86 6.81
N ALA A 183 9.20 32.98 6.51
CA ALA A 183 10.25 32.14 7.08
C ALA A 183 11.50 32.98 7.43
N SER A 184 12.43 32.36 8.08
CA SER A 184 13.76 32.92 8.34
C SER A 184 14.82 31.83 8.36
N LEU A 185 16.04 32.17 8.05
CA LEU A 185 17.18 31.29 8.27
C LEU A 185 17.37 31.07 9.78
N ALA A 186 17.54 29.83 10.22
CA ALA A 186 17.74 29.52 11.65
C ALA A 186 19.04 30.14 12.18
N ARG A 187 20.11 30.12 11.38
CA ARG A 187 21.44 30.61 11.73
C ARG A 187 21.51 32.13 11.90
N THR A 188 21.06 32.89 10.91
CA THR A 188 21.20 34.36 10.85
C THR A 188 19.94 35.10 11.27
N ARG A 189 18.79 34.38 11.41
CA ARG A 189 17.45 34.93 11.61
C ARG A 189 17.01 35.92 10.51
N ALA A 190 17.71 35.90 9.38
CA ALA A 190 17.36 36.72 8.24
C ALA A 190 15.97 36.36 7.71
N PRO A 191 15.07 37.35 7.56
CA PRO A 191 13.70 37.09 7.11
C PRO A 191 13.65 36.84 5.62
N GLY A 192 12.66 36.00 5.21
CA GLY A 192 12.38 35.73 3.83
C GLY A 192 11.01 35.08 3.68
N ILE A 193 10.69 34.73 2.44
CA ILE A 193 9.47 34.03 2.06
C ILE A 193 9.88 32.74 1.37
N VAL A 194 9.32 31.62 1.79
CA VAL A 194 9.40 30.36 1.06
C VAL A 194 8.22 30.30 0.10
N ARG A 195 8.49 30.06 -1.19
CA ARG A 195 7.49 29.91 -2.26
C ARG A 195 7.62 28.54 -2.90
N GLY A 196 6.47 27.99 -3.31
CA GLY A 196 6.42 26.82 -4.16
C GLY A 196 6.71 27.17 -5.62
N ALA A 197 7.27 26.20 -6.33
CA ALA A 197 7.54 26.31 -7.77
C ALA A 197 7.24 25.02 -8.51
N ALA A 198 6.19 24.32 -8.09
CA ALA A 198 5.77 23.05 -8.67
C ALA A 198 6.95 22.05 -8.79
N ASP A 199 7.25 21.60 -10.01
CA ASP A 199 8.31 20.62 -10.28
C ASP A 199 9.72 21.07 -9.89
N ALA A 200 9.94 22.39 -9.74
CA ALA A 200 11.24 22.93 -9.32
C ALA A 200 11.43 22.97 -7.79
N GLY A 201 10.45 22.53 -7.00
CA GLY A 201 10.50 22.45 -5.55
C GLY A 201 10.17 23.75 -4.84
N LEU A 202 11.00 24.14 -3.86
CA LEU A 202 10.80 25.34 -3.05
C LEU A 202 11.93 26.34 -3.27
N TYR A 203 11.58 27.63 -3.26
CA TYR A 203 12.54 28.73 -3.25
C TYR A 203 12.41 29.54 -1.95
N PHE A 204 13.54 30.03 -1.47
CA PHE A 204 13.58 31.02 -0.40
C PHE A 204 14.00 32.37 -0.97
N GLU A 205 13.15 33.38 -0.81
CA GLU A 205 13.38 34.75 -1.21
C GLU A 205 13.74 35.60 0.04
N PRO A 206 15.01 35.95 0.25
CA PRO A 206 15.40 36.85 1.35
C PRO A 206 14.77 38.23 1.16
N VAL A 207 14.26 38.83 2.24
CA VAL A 207 13.71 40.21 2.20
C VAL A 207 14.80 41.24 1.98
N GLN A 208 16.00 40.98 2.48
CA GLN A 208 17.13 41.92 2.39
C GLN A 208 18.14 41.44 1.34
N ALA A 209 18.54 42.34 0.46
CA ALA A 209 19.64 42.08 -0.46
C ALA A 209 20.96 41.91 0.31
N GLY A 210 21.82 40.99 -0.18
CA GLY A 210 23.12 40.72 0.48
C GLY A 210 23.03 39.82 1.71
N THR A 211 21.87 39.20 1.97
CA THR A 211 21.76 38.21 3.05
C THR A 211 22.75 37.07 2.85
N ASP A 212 23.54 36.75 3.89
CA ASP A 212 24.45 35.58 3.89
C ASP A 212 23.62 34.27 4.01
N VAL A 213 23.38 33.64 2.85
CA VAL A 213 22.69 32.35 2.73
C VAL A 213 23.70 31.31 2.27
N ARG A 214 23.76 30.18 2.96
CA ARG A 214 24.67 29.07 2.63
C ARG A 214 23.91 27.79 2.42
N ALA A 215 24.43 26.92 1.55
CA ALA A 215 23.95 25.56 1.46
C ALA A 215 24.07 24.86 2.82
N GLY A 216 23.02 24.17 3.24
CA GLY A 216 22.91 23.56 4.56
C GLY A 216 22.25 24.44 5.64
N ASP A 217 21.95 25.71 5.35
CA ASP A 217 21.20 26.54 6.29
C ASP A 217 19.77 26.01 6.46
N GLU A 218 19.32 25.88 7.71
CA GLU A 218 17.95 25.51 8.01
C GLU A 218 17.00 26.69 7.88
N ILE A 219 15.80 26.41 7.37
CA ILE A 219 14.73 27.39 7.21
C ILE A 219 13.58 27.00 8.13
N VAL A 220 13.16 27.97 8.95
CA VAL A 220 12.05 27.81 9.89
C VAL A 220 11.00 28.89 9.67
N THR A 221 9.75 28.58 10.01
CA THR A 221 8.67 29.57 9.93
C THR A 221 8.91 30.73 10.86
N ARG A 222 8.41 31.89 10.45
CA ARG A 222 8.41 33.10 11.25
C ARG A 222 7.00 33.58 11.51
N SER A 223 6.67 33.86 12.77
CA SER A 223 5.40 34.50 13.08
C SER A 223 5.47 35.99 12.68
N TYR A 224 4.47 36.44 11.94
CA TYR A 224 4.23 37.84 11.64
C TYR A 224 2.98 38.30 12.38
N GLN A 225 2.86 39.62 12.71
CA GLN A 225 1.62 40.14 13.29
C GLN A 225 0.44 39.79 12.38
N GLY A 226 -0.52 39.00 12.88
CA GLY A 226 -1.61 38.44 12.07
C GLY A 226 -1.22 37.21 11.22
N GLY A 227 0.01 36.68 11.36
CA GLY A 227 0.48 35.52 10.61
C GLY A 227 -0.12 34.23 11.11
N VAL A 228 -0.44 33.37 10.15
CA VAL A 228 -1.12 32.08 10.33
C VAL A 228 -0.20 31.02 10.91
N PHE A 229 1.13 31.19 10.74
CA PHE A 229 2.11 30.17 11.11
C PHE A 229 2.75 30.49 12.46
N PRO A 230 2.81 29.52 13.41
CA PRO A 230 3.67 29.62 14.58
C PRO A 230 5.14 29.79 14.16
N ALA A 231 5.92 30.50 14.95
CA ALA A 231 7.34 30.60 14.67
C ALA A 231 8.09 29.33 15.03
N GLY A 232 9.15 29.01 14.28
CA GLY A 232 10.06 27.91 14.59
C GLY A 232 9.67 26.55 14.05
N LEU A 233 8.64 26.46 13.23
CA LEU A 233 8.33 25.19 12.55
C LEU A 233 9.37 24.94 11.45
N PRO A 234 9.99 23.75 11.37
CA PRO A 234 10.95 23.41 10.34
C PRO A 234 10.26 23.33 8.96
N VAL A 235 10.83 24.01 7.99
CA VAL A 235 10.35 24.03 6.61
C VAL A 235 11.24 23.17 5.72
N GLY A 236 12.55 23.37 5.81
CA GLY A 236 13.51 22.65 4.97
C GLY A 236 14.94 23.17 5.16
N VAL A 237 15.80 22.72 4.28
CA VAL A 237 17.22 23.09 4.25
C VAL A 237 17.58 23.68 2.90
N VAL A 238 18.44 24.70 2.89
CA VAL A 238 18.99 25.27 1.66
C VAL A 238 19.82 24.21 0.95
N ALA A 239 19.36 23.76 -0.19
CA ALA A 239 20.03 22.76 -1.01
C ALA A 239 21.14 23.39 -1.86
N ARG A 240 20.84 24.56 -2.46
CA ARG A 240 21.76 25.28 -3.34
C ARG A 240 21.41 26.77 -3.37
N VAL A 241 22.44 27.59 -3.53
CA VAL A 241 22.31 29.02 -3.78
C VAL A 241 22.87 29.29 -5.17
N ASP A 242 22.00 29.67 -6.08
CA ASP A 242 22.41 30.09 -7.42
C ASP A 242 22.70 31.61 -7.37
N PRO A 243 23.91 32.05 -7.70
CA PRO A 243 24.28 33.44 -7.64
C PRO A 243 23.40 34.31 -8.56
N ALA A 244 23.22 35.56 -8.23
CA ALA A 244 22.59 36.54 -9.10
C ALA A 244 23.29 36.53 -10.47
N GLY A 245 22.53 36.31 -11.52
CA GLY A 245 23.01 36.28 -12.89
C GLY A 245 22.48 37.45 -13.70
N ALA A 246 22.80 37.50 -15.02
CA ALA A 246 22.34 38.55 -15.92
C ALA A 246 20.79 38.68 -16.01
N ALA A 247 20.06 37.64 -15.66
CA ALA A 247 18.59 37.59 -15.71
C ALA A 247 17.91 37.87 -14.35
N SER A 248 18.65 37.83 -13.22
CA SER A 248 18.09 38.07 -11.89
C SER A 248 19.10 38.82 -11.01
N LEU A 249 18.68 39.93 -10.46
CA LEU A 249 19.50 40.75 -9.52
C LEU A 249 19.54 40.14 -8.11
N VAL A 250 18.74 39.09 -7.84
CA VAL A 250 18.67 38.43 -6.54
C VAL A 250 19.09 36.97 -6.71
N PRO A 251 19.92 36.42 -5.77
CA PRO A 251 20.28 35.02 -5.82
C PRO A 251 19.04 34.14 -5.66
N THR A 252 18.96 33.06 -6.42
CA THR A 252 17.91 32.06 -6.30
C THR A 252 18.34 31.02 -5.27
N VAL A 253 17.62 30.91 -4.17
CA VAL A 253 17.91 29.96 -3.09
C VAL A 253 16.94 28.78 -3.20
N ILE A 254 17.46 27.63 -3.61
CA ILE A 254 16.68 26.38 -3.75
C ILE A 254 16.65 25.68 -2.40
N VAL A 255 15.44 25.28 -1.98
CA VAL A 255 15.17 24.68 -0.68
C VAL A 255 14.66 23.27 -0.87
N ARG A 256 15.24 22.33 -0.14
CA ARG A 256 14.71 20.98 0.00
C ARG A 256 13.80 20.93 1.21
N PRO A 257 12.51 20.66 1.09
CA PRO A 257 11.61 20.51 2.24
C PRO A 257 12.02 19.33 3.12
N TYR A 258 11.75 19.43 4.43
CA TYR A 258 11.86 18.29 5.33
C TYR A 258 10.70 17.32 5.12
N ALA A 259 9.47 17.83 4.96
CA ALA A 259 8.29 17.05 4.70
C ALA A 259 8.36 16.38 3.33
N ASN A 260 7.98 15.10 3.26
CA ASN A 260 7.84 14.38 1.99
C ASN A 260 6.51 14.74 1.31
N LEU A 261 6.47 15.87 0.59
CA LEU A 261 5.26 16.37 -0.05
C LEU A 261 4.67 15.41 -1.08
N GLY A 262 5.46 14.46 -1.61
CA GLY A 262 5.02 13.43 -2.56
C GLY A 262 4.30 12.24 -1.92
N GLY A 263 4.52 11.94 -0.64
CA GLY A 263 4.06 10.73 0.05
C GLY A 263 3.40 10.99 1.40
N ILE A 264 2.55 12.01 1.48
CA ILE A 264 1.87 12.38 2.73
C ILE A 264 0.64 11.48 2.91
N ASP A 265 0.60 10.74 4.01
CA ASP A 265 -0.55 9.89 4.40
C ASP A 265 -1.28 10.45 5.62
N VAL A 266 -0.53 11.00 6.57
CA VAL A 266 -1.04 11.47 7.86
C VAL A 266 -0.44 12.84 8.17
N VAL A 267 -1.28 13.74 8.68
CA VAL A 267 -0.91 15.10 9.03
C VAL A 267 -1.50 15.53 10.37
N ALA A 268 -0.92 16.57 10.96
CA ALA A 268 -1.46 17.26 12.12
C ALA A 268 -1.78 18.72 11.75
N VAL A 269 -3.04 19.11 11.89
CA VAL A 269 -3.48 20.50 11.68
C VAL A 269 -3.36 21.28 12.97
N VAL A 270 -2.66 22.40 12.96
CA VAL A 270 -2.51 23.29 14.13
C VAL A 270 -3.77 24.13 14.29
N VAL A 271 -4.57 23.81 15.31
CA VAL A 271 -5.87 24.49 15.56
C VAL A 271 -5.78 25.63 16.56
N SER A 272 -4.75 25.67 17.39
CA SER A 272 -4.50 26.76 18.33
C SER A 272 -3.01 27.00 18.48
N GLN A 273 -2.63 28.27 18.49
CA GLN A 273 -1.26 28.71 18.74
C GLN A 273 -1.15 29.24 20.18
N PRO A 274 -0.03 29.04 20.87
CA PRO A 274 0.21 29.74 22.12
C PRO A 274 0.20 31.24 21.86
N GLN A 275 -0.77 31.95 22.43
CA GLN A 275 -0.71 33.41 22.43
C GLN A 275 0.47 33.82 23.26
N PRO A 276 1.41 34.65 22.73
CA PRO A 276 2.43 35.25 23.55
C PRO A 276 1.73 36.07 24.63
N PRO A 277 2.22 36.03 25.88
CA PRO A 277 1.63 36.83 26.96
C PRO A 277 1.58 38.29 26.48
N LEU A 278 0.38 38.87 26.56
CA LEU A 278 0.19 40.28 26.24
C LEU A 278 1.22 41.07 27.08
N ARG A 279 2.19 41.70 26.43
CA ARG A 279 3.07 42.64 27.15
C ARG A 279 2.13 43.70 27.73
N PRO A 280 2.19 43.93 29.07
CA PRO A 280 1.41 45.02 29.63
C PRO A 280 1.81 46.28 28.86
N GLN A 281 0.83 46.95 28.28
CA GLN A 281 1.09 48.28 27.67
C GLN A 281 1.62 49.16 28.78
N PRO A 282 2.74 49.86 28.59
CA PRO A 282 3.18 50.85 29.58
C PRO A 282 2.03 51.84 29.73
N THR A 283 1.42 51.86 30.89
CA THR A 283 0.50 52.91 31.29
C THR A 283 1.28 54.19 31.12
N GLY A 284 0.90 54.97 30.08
CA GLY A 284 1.53 56.26 29.85
C GLY A 284 1.46 57.10 31.13
N PRO A 285 2.44 57.98 31.37
CA PRO A 285 2.44 58.83 32.54
C PRO A 285 1.14 59.60 32.57
N GLY A 286 0.40 59.46 33.70
CA GLY A 286 -0.88 60.07 33.90
C GLY A 286 -0.79 61.57 33.57
N MET A 287 -1.69 62.02 32.68
CA MET A 287 -1.97 63.44 32.51
C MET A 287 -2.39 63.98 33.88
N THR A 288 -1.44 64.60 34.57
CA THR A 288 -1.75 65.43 35.70
C THR A 288 -2.69 66.55 35.23
N ALA A 289 -3.93 66.46 35.70
CA ALA A 289 -4.88 67.56 35.54
C ALA A 289 -4.30 68.80 36.13
N ALA A 290 -4.12 69.86 35.31
CA ALA A 290 -3.72 71.17 35.75
C ALA A 290 -4.84 71.73 36.69
N PRO A 291 -4.53 72.35 37.83
CA PRO A 291 -5.52 72.98 38.68
C PRO A 291 -6.08 74.22 37.98
N GLY A 292 -7.38 74.26 37.81
CA GLY A 292 -8.09 75.42 37.32
C GLY A 292 -7.82 76.64 38.18
N GLY A 293 -7.15 77.62 37.60
CA GLY A 293 -7.09 78.96 38.15
C GLY A 293 -8.37 79.73 37.92
N GLY A 294 -9.07 80.00 39.00
CA GLY A 294 -10.19 80.94 38.99
C GLY A 294 -9.70 82.37 38.95
N ARG A 295 -10.38 83.12 38.17
CA ARG A 295 -10.82 84.50 38.42
C ARG A 295 -11.79 84.89 37.30
#